data_0c908ed7cbd47bae82bd1c140d3beceb
#
_entry.id   0c908ed7cbd47bae82bd1c140d3beceb
#
_cell.length_a   1.000
_cell.length_b   1.000
_cell.length_c   1.000
_cell.angle_alpha   90.00
_cell.angle_beta   90.00
_cell.angle_gamma   90.00
#
_symmetry.space_group_name_H-M   'P 1'
#
loop_
_entity.id
_entity.type
_entity.pdbx_description
1 polymer ?
#
loop_
_entity_poly.entity_id
_entity_poly.type
_entity_poly.pdbx_seq_one_letter_code
_entity_poly.pdbx_strand_id
1 'polypeptide(L)'
;MLKFSYSLFFPLIFFISISVSAQTSEEKINTLTEELNKLDQQKEQVYKKLETFKLEKIQEDLKKIGLPKTTDNEEIIHHSAMSLVYSEQHEQAKWVAHIILPDIINGKEGRTNDFREDSLIKTGSATEKDYFLKTKKEDSTYAYDGFGFDRGHLAPSADFKWSKKALSESYLYSNMSPQLADFNRGKWGELEDIFRGYIVMNQNTQLYVVSGPLLNDSLPVIERGVNKVSIPKYYFKVVIDLTNQKAIGFIMPNKKIEYPLSSFAISINEVEEATGIDFFYLLDDELEEKLEHQNNYKDWVPEKQKMMLHHFINPIYRKAFIIPYKPKD
;
A
#
# COMPACT_ATOMS: atom_id res chain seq x y z
N MET A 1 -3.69 53.10 -96.55
CA MET A 1 -3.13 53.66 -95.30
C MET A 1 -3.71 52.92 -94.14
N LEU A 2 -2.98 51.93 -93.63
CA LEU A 2 -3.37 51.18 -92.42
C LEU A 2 -2.70 51.84 -91.15
N LYS A 3 -3.48 52.23 -90.19
CA LYS A 3 -2.99 52.69 -88.92
C LYS A 3 -2.94 51.54 -87.92
N PHE A 4 -1.74 51.14 -87.53
CA PHE A 4 -1.55 50.20 -86.46
C PHE A 4 -1.57 50.97 -85.07
N SER A 5 -2.51 50.58 -84.19
CA SER A 5 -2.58 51.05 -82.81
C SER A 5 -1.89 50.05 -81.91
N TYR A 6 -0.78 50.43 -81.27
CA TYR A 6 -0.11 49.58 -80.27
C TYR A 6 -0.76 49.86 -78.91
N SER A 7 -1.44 48.85 -78.39
CA SER A 7 -1.93 48.83 -76.99
C SER A 7 -0.80 48.29 -76.10
N LEU A 8 -0.27 49.16 -75.20
CA LEU A 8 0.70 48.77 -74.17
C LEU A 8 -0.06 48.05 -73.03
N PHE A 9 0.15 46.74 -72.88
CA PHE A 9 -0.28 45.97 -71.75
C PHE A 9 0.79 46.10 -70.68
N PHE A 10 0.52 46.81 -69.57
CA PHE A 10 1.34 46.84 -68.35
C PHE A 10 0.92 45.68 -67.43
N PRO A 11 1.79 44.70 -67.14
CA PRO A 11 1.44 43.69 -66.17
C PRO A 11 1.50 44.27 -64.75
N LEU A 12 0.40 44.31 -64.06
CA LEU A 12 0.31 44.66 -62.66
C LEU A 12 0.89 43.50 -61.81
N ILE A 13 2.14 43.62 -61.42
CA ILE A 13 2.78 42.62 -60.52
C ILE A 13 2.24 42.90 -59.11
N PHE A 14 1.33 42.03 -58.61
CA PHE A 14 0.89 42.04 -57.23
C PHE A 14 2.00 41.40 -56.38
N PHE A 15 2.74 42.21 -55.66
CA PHE A 15 3.63 41.77 -54.61
C PHE A 15 2.79 41.35 -53.38
N ILE A 16 2.58 40.06 -53.23
CA ILE A 16 2.06 39.51 -51.98
C ILE A 16 3.19 39.52 -50.98
N SER A 17 3.24 40.52 -50.16
CA SER A 17 4.16 40.60 -49.02
C SER A 17 3.70 39.57 -47.97
N ILE A 18 4.32 38.41 -47.92
CA ILE A 18 4.17 37.47 -46.83
C ILE A 18 4.96 38.07 -45.66
N SER A 19 4.26 38.78 -44.76
CA SER A 19 4.83 39.21 -43.49
C SER A 19 4.99 37.96 -42.60
N VAL A 20 6.15 37.35 -42.62
CA VAL A 20 6.51 36.39 -41.57
C VAL A 20 6.77 37.21 -40.32
N SER A 21 5.76 37.37 -39.48
CA SER A 21 5.93 37.96 -38.15
C SER A 21 6.79 36.98 -37.33
N ALA A 22 8.02 37.40 -37.02
CA ALA A 22 8.82 36.64 -36.07
C ALA A 22 8.17 36.74 -34.67
N GLN A 23 7.71 35.64 -34.11
CA GLN A 23 7.17 35.57 -32.76
C GLN A 23 8.15 36.18 -31.76
N THR A 24 7.66 37.04 -30.88
CA THR A 24 8.45 37.59 -29.79
C THR A 24 8.88 36.50 -28.80
N SER A 25 9.93 36.72 -28.04
CA SER A 25 10.36 35.77 -27.00
C SER A 25 9.27 35.49 -25.99
N GLU A 26 8.43 36.49 -25.68
CA GLU A 26 7.29 36.37 -24.76
C GLU A 26 6.19 35.46 -25.33
N GLU A 27 5.83 35.63 -26.60
CA GLU A 27 4.87 34.74 -27.27
C GLU A 27 5.34 33.28 -27.31
N LYS A 28 6.65 33.05 -27.54
CA LYS A 28 7.26 31.71 -27.50
C LYS A 28 7.19 31.11 -26.09
N ILE A 29 7.49 31.91 -25.06
CA ILE A 29 7.39 31.47 -23.65
C ILE A 29 5.95 31.07 -23.32
N ASN A 30 4.97 31.91 -23.70
CA ASN A 30 3.55 31.62 -23.44
C ASN A 30 3.11 30.34 -24.16
N THR A 31 3.44 30.16 -25.42
CA THR A 31 3.13 28.97 -26.19
C THR A 31 3.70 27.70 -25.55
N LEU A 32 4.99 27.73 -25.16
CA LEU A 32 5.64 26.60 -24.50
C LEU A 32 5.06 26.32 -23.11
N THR A 33 4.64 27.36 -22.39
CA THR A 33 3.97 27.20 -21.09
C THR A 33 2.60 26.55 -21.24
N GLU A 34 1.82 26.94 -22.24
CA GLU A 34 0.53 26.29 -22.56
C GLU A 34 0.72 24.83 -22.97
N GLU A 35 1.71 24.55 -23.81
CA GLU A 35 2.04 23.18 -24.23
C GLU A 35 2.46 22.32 -23.02
N LEU A 36 3.29 22.84 -22.12
CA LEU A 36 3.69 22.17 -20.88
C LEU A 36 2.49 21.83 -20.02
N ASN A 37 1.58 22.79 -19.81
CA ASN A 37 0.36 22.58 -19.05
C ASN A 37 -0.54 21.50 -19.66
N LYS A 38 -0.63 21.47 -21.00
CA LYS A 38 -1.39 20.44 -21.73
C LYS A 38 -0.76 19.06 -21.56
N LEU A 39 0.56 18.95 -21.67
CA LEU A 39 1.28 17.71 -21.44
C LEU A 39 1.13 17.21 -20.01
N ASP A 40 1.17 18.09 -19.02
CA ASP A 40 0.95 17.73 -17.62
C ASP A 40 -0.48 17.21 -17.39
N GLN A 41 -1.48 17.83 -18.00
CA GLN A 41 -2.87 17.33 -17.93
C GLN A 41 -3.01 15.95 -18.59
N GLN A 42 -2.40 15.74 -19.75
CA GLN A 42 -2.40 14.43 -20.44
C GLN A 42 -1.70 13.36 -19.59
N LYS A 43 -0.56 13.70 -18.99
CA LYS A 43 0.19 12.84 -18.09
C LYS A 43 -0.66 12.41 -16.89
N GLU A 44 -1.33 13.34 -16.23
CA GLU A 44 -2.24 13.04 -15.11
C GLU A 44 -3.40 12.11 -15.52
N GLN A 45 -3.96 12.30 -16.72
CA GLN A 45 -4.99 11.38 -17.23
C GLN A 45 -4.47 9.96 -17.45
N VAL A 46 -3.23 9.83 -17.97
CA VAL A 46 -2.58 8.52 -18.16
C VAL A 46 -2.31 7.87 -16.80
N TYR A 47 -1.81 8.63 -15.81
CA TYR A 47 -1.59 8.09 -14.45
C TYR A 47 -2.88 7.59 -13.81
N LYS A 48 -4.00 8.31 -13.92
CA LYS A 48 -5.30 7.86 -13.40
C LYS A 48 -5.77 6.56 -14.06
N LYS A 49 -5.62 6.44 -15.38
CA LYS A 49 -5.96 5.18 -16.08
C LYS A 49 -5.05 4.03 -15.65
N LEU A 50 -3.74 4.29 -15.52
CA LEU A 50 -2.78 3.29 -15.07
C LEU A 50 -3.10 2.83 -13.64
N GLU A 51 -3.44 3.74 -12.73
CA GLU A 51 -3.89 3.41 -11.37
C GLU A 51 -5.13 2.50 -11.40
N THR A 52 -6.15 2.84 -12.21
CA THR A 52 -7.37 2.03 -12.35
C THR A 52 -7.05 0.60 -12.77
N PHE A 53 -6.27 0.43 -13.84
CA PHE A 53 -5.90 -0.92 -14.32
C PHE A 53 -5.03 -1.70 -13.33
N LYS A 54 -4.17 -1.02 -12.58
CA LYS A 54 -3.40 -1.69 -11.51
C LYS A 54 -4.29 -2.17 -10.37
N LEU A 55 -5.28 -1.37 -9.97
CA LEU A 55 -6.23 -1.76 -8.94
C LEU A 55 -7.08 -2.96 -9.38
N GLU A 56 -7.57 -2.97 -10.63
CA GLU A 56 -8.28 -4.10 -11.23
C GLU A 56 -7.39 -5.36 -11.24
N LYS A 57 -6.16 -5.22 -11.73
CA LYS A 57 -5.21 -6.33 -11.79
C LYS A 57 -4.87 -6.90 -10.40
N ILE A 58 -4.74 -6.08 -9.36
CA ILE A 58 -4.51 -6.57 -8.00
C ILE A 58 -5.65 -7.48 -7.55
N GLN A 59 -6.91 -7.10 -7.80
CA GLN A 59 -8.06 -7.91 -7.45
C GLN A 59 -8.12 -9.22 -8.25
N GLU A 60 -7.73 -9.19 -9.52
CA GLU A 60 -7.62 -10.39 -10.35
C GLU A 60 -6.51 -11.32 -9.83
N ASP A 61 -5.34 -10.77 -9.53
CA ASP A 61 -4.19 -11.53 -9.04
C ASP A 61 -4.48 -12.16 -7.67
N LEU A 62 -5.10 -11.44 -6.74
CA LEU A 62 -5.51 -11.97 -5.44
C LEU A 62 -6.51 -13.12 -5.59
N LYS A 63 -7.50 -12.98 -6.48
CA LYS A 63 -8.47 -14.05 -6.76
C LYS A 63 -7.82 -15.28 -7.40
N LYS A 64 -6.83 -15.06 -8.26
CA LYS A 64 -6.14 -16.14 -8.98
C LYS A 64 -5.27 -17.00 -8.09
N ILE A 65 -4.54 -16.39 -7.15
CA ILE A 65 -3.69 -17.13 -6.20
C ILE A 65 -4.51 -17.82 -5.11
N GLY A 66 -5.71 -17.34 -4.87
CA GLY A 66 -6.59 -17.74 -3.77
C GLY A 66 -6.45 -16.81 -2.58
N LEU A 67 -7.55 -16.15 -2.23
CA LEU A 67 -7.69 -15.51 -0.93
C LEU A 67 -7.79 -16.62 0.13
N PRO A 68 -7.46 -16.36 1.41
CA PRO A 68 -7.63 -17.35 2.46
C PRO A 68 -9.02 -17.95 2.43
N LYS A 69 -9.09 -19.28 2.55
CA LYS A 69 -10.35 -20.03 2.46
C LYS A 69 -11.30 -19.61 3.55
N THR A 70 -12.49 -19.30 3.16
CA THR A 70 -13.56 -18.86 4.06
C THR A 70 -14.48 -20.02 4.41
N THR A 71 -15.15 -19.91 5.56
CA THR A 71 -16.29 -20.77 5.90
C THR A 71 -17.56 -20.27 5.19
N ASP A 72 -18.59 -21.10 5.09
CA ASP A 72 -19.84 -20.81 4.34
C ASP A 72 -20.57 -19.53 4.78
N ASN A 73 -20.29 -19.02 5.98
CA ASN A 73 -20.93 -17.84 6.55
C ASN A 73 -20.06 -16.57 6.50
N GLU A 74 -18.88 -16.61 5.91
CA GLU A 74 -17.96 -15.48 5.88
C GLU A 74 -18.04 -14.75 4.54
N GLU A 75 -18.27 -13.44 4.59
CA GLU A 75 -18.26 -12.55 3.41
C GLU A 75 -16.85 -11.96 3.21
N ILE A 76 -16.29 -12.16 2.04
CA ILE A 76 -15.06 -11.48 1.66
C ILE A 76 -15.40 -10.07 1.18
N ILE A 77 -14.82 -9.08 1.83
CA ILE A 77 -14.97 -7.67 1.49
C ILE A 77 -13.78 -7.25 0.63
N HIS A 78 -14.08 -6.70 -0.55
CA HIS A 78 -13.10 -6.27 -1.51
C HIS A 78 -12.99 -4.75 -1.54
N HIS A 79 -11.83 -4.21 -1.15
CA HIS A 79 -11.41 -2.84 -1.41
C HIS A 79 -10.58 -2.78 -2.68
N SER A 80 -10.15 -1.58 -3.09
CA SER A 80 -9.47 -1.42 -4.37
C SER A 80 -8.15 -2.20 -4.49
N ALA A 81 -7.37 -2.28 -3.40
CA ALA A 81 -6.06 -2.95 -3.39
C ALA A 81 -5.88 -3.96 -2.25
N MET A 82 -6.94 -4.27 -1.52
CA MET A 82 -6.93 -5.27 -0.46
C MET A 82 -8.28 -5.98 -0.37
N SER A 83 -8.26 -7.18 0.20
CA SER A 83 -9.47 -7.97 0.51
C SER A 83 -9.37 -8.47 1.94
N LEU A 84 -10.48 -8.59 2.63
CA LEU A 84 -10.53 -9.01 4.03
C LEU A 84 -11.80 -9.79 4.37
N VAL A 85 -11.74 -10.52 5.48
CA VAL A 85 -12.94 -11.03 6.19
C VAL A 85 -13.01 -10.31 7.53
N TYR A 86 -14.13 -9.65 7.79
CA TYR A 86 -14.39 -8.97 9.06
C TYR A 86 -15.04 -9.90 10.07
N SER A 87 -14.63 -9.80 11.31
CA SER A 87 -15.26 -10.52 12.43
C SER A 87 -16.06 -9.55 13.28
N GLU A 88 -17.37 -9.65 13.21
CA GLU A 88 -18.30 -8.90 14.05
C GLU A 88 -18.07 -9.16 15.56
N GLN A 89 -17.74 -10.42 15.90
CA GLN A 89 -17.48 -10.82 17.29
C GLN A 89 -16.24 -10.12 17.88
N HIS A 90 -15.24 -9.84 17.04
CA HIS A 90 -13.95 -9.28 17.47
C HIS A 90 -13.76 -7.83 17.01
N GLU A 91 -14.69 -7.30 16.19
CA GLU A 91 -14.67 -5.92 15.65
C GLU A 91 -13.39 -5.55 14.93
N GLN A 92 -12.86 -6.48 14.15
CA GLN A 92 -11.65 -6.32 13.34
C GLN A 92 -11.56 -7.42 12.28
N ALA A 93 -10.68 -7.29 11.30
CA ALA A 93 -10.48 -8.34 10.31
C ALA A 93 -9.87 -9.62 10.92
N LYS A 94 -10.34 -10.78 10.48
CA LYS A 94 -9.67 -12.07 10.71
C LYS A 94 -8.35 -12.14 9.94
N TRP A 95 -8.35 -11.62 8.73
CA TRP A 95 -7.20 -11.45 7.87
C TRP A 95 -7.44 -10.33 6.85
N VAL A 96 -6.34 -9.75 6.38
CA VAL A 96 -6.31 -8.81 5.26
C VAL A 96 -5.26 -9.29 4.26
N ALA A 97 -5.67 -9.47 3.00
CA ALA A 97 -4.81 -9.84 1.88
C ALA A 97 -4.56 -8.63 0.98
N HIS A 98 -3.31 -8.40 0.60
CA HIS A 98 -2.91 -7.34 -0.32
C HIS A 98 -1.66 -7.72 -1.12
N ILE A 99 -1.28 -6.89 -2.10
CA ILE A 99 -0.08 -7.09 -2.90
C ILE A 99 0.86 -5.90 -2.72
N ILE A 100 2.15 -6.18 -2.43
CA ILE A 100 3.20 -5.18 -2.48
C ILE A 100 3.77 -5.14 -3.89
N LEU A 101 3.56 -4.02 -4.59
CA LEU A 101 4.05 -3.78 -5.93
C LEU A 101 5.39 -3.03 -5.93
N PRO A 102 6.25 -3.20 -6.96
CA PRO A 102 7.44 -2.37 -7.15
C PRO A 102 7.15 -0.87 -7.25
N ASP A 103 5.92 -0.52 -7.54
CA ASP A 103 5.44 0.87 -7.62
C ASP A 103 5.60 1.67 -6.32
N ILE A 104 5.76 1.01 -5.18
CA ILE A 104 6.08 1.68 -3.89
C ILE A 104 7.36 2.50 -3.96
N ILE A 105 8.30 2.17 -4.86
CA ILE A 105 9.59 2.85 -5.04
C ILE A 105 9.37 4.29 -5.50
N ASN A 106 8.44 4.50 -6.42
CA ASN A 106 8.13 5.79 -7.02
C ASN A 106 6.82 6.40 -6.49
N GLY A 107 6.22 5.76 -5.51
CA GLY A 107 4.98 6.22 -4.88
C GLY A 107 5.17 7.58 -4.19
N LYS A 108 4.29 8.54 -4.49
CA LYS A 108 4.36 9.91 -4.01
C LYS A 108 3.37 10.23 -2.90
N GLU A 109 2.39 9.34 -2.69
CA GLU A 109 1.35 9.56 -1.71
C GLU A 109 1.92 9.47 -0.29
N GLY A 110 1.62 10.47 0.51
CA GLY A 110 2.05 10.56 1.90
C GLY A 110 0.99 10.03 2.87
N ARG A 111 1.37 9.78 4.11
CA ARG A 111 0.47 9.37 5.17
C ARG A 111 -0.63 10.42 5.40
N THR A 112 -1.91 10.01 5.30
CA THR A 112 -3.07 10.91 5.40
C THR A 112 -3.70 10.94 6.79
N ASN A 113 -3.60 9.83 7.53
CA ASN A 113 -4.30 9.64 8.82
C ASN A 113 -5.83 9.83 8.74
N ASP A 114 -6.45 9.56 7.59
CA ASP A 114 -7.88 9.68 7.35
C ASP A 114 -8.66 8.45 7.87
N PHE A 115 -8.40 8.09 9.11
CA PHE A 115 -9.08 6.98 9.79
C PHE A 115 -10.59 7.19 9.82
N ARG A 116 -11.33 6.18 9.37
CA ARG A 116 -12.79 6.23 9.27
C ARG A 116 -13.41 4.84 9.30
N GLU A 117 -14.68 4.80 9.59
CA GLU A 117 -15.50 3.60 9.50
C GLU A 117 -15.49 3.03 8.08
N ASP A 118 -15.61 1.72 7.97
CA ASP A 118 -15.72 1.03 6.70
C ASP A 118 -17.19 0.84 6.32
N SER A 119 -17.63 1.59 5.33
CA SER A 119 -19.02 1.53 4.84
C SER A 119 -19.40 0.23 4.14
N LEU A 120 -18.42 -0.63 3.82
CA LEU A 120 -18.68 -1.96 3.25
C LEU A 120 -19.05 -2.99 4.33
N ILE A 121 -18.77 -2.72 5.60
CA ILE A 121 -19.22 -3.53 6.72
C ILE A 121 -20.69 -3.19 7.01
N LYS A 122 -21.59 -4.07 6.67
CA LYS A 122 -23.05 -3.83 6.73
C LYS A 122 -23.57 -3.55 8.14
N THR A 123 -22.94 -4.12 9.13
CA THR A 123 -23.27 -3.97 10.56
C THR A 123 -22.59 -2.76 11.20
N GLY A 124 -21.68 -2.13 10.47
CA GLY A 124 -20.76 -1.09 10.95
C GLY A 124 -19.44 -1.68 11.38
N SER A 125 -18.34 -0.96 11.14
CA SER A 125 -17.02 -1.35 11.63
C SER A 125 -16.72 -0.66 12.96
N ALA A 126 -15.63 -1.06 13.63
CA ALA A 126 -15.04 -0.30 14.72
C ALA A 126 -14.85 1.19 14.32
N THR A 127 -14.80 2.06 15.30
CA THR A 127 -14.72 3.52 15.15
C THR A 127 -13.55 4.10 15.94
N GLU A 128 -13.29 5.40 15.74
CA GLU A 128 -12.26 6.10 16.54
C GLU A 128 -12.51 5.99 18.05
N LYS A 129 -13.78 6.06 18.46
CA LYS A 129 -14.17 6.03 19.89
C LYS A 129 -13.91 4.68 20.56
N ASP A 130 -13.85 3.62 19.80
CA ASP A 130 -13.55 2.28 20.31
C ASP A 130 -12.06 2.13 20.62
N TYR A 131 -11.19 2.91 19.96
CA TYR A 131 -9.74 2.90 20.18
C TYR A 131 -9.29 3.94 21.20
N PHE A 132 -9.80 5.18 21.16
CA PHE A 132 -9.43 6.25 22.08
C PHE A 132 -10.45 7.39 22.11
N LEU A 133 -10.47 8.14 23.20
CA LEU A 133 -11.25 9.36 23.33
C LEU A 133 -10.40 10.56 22.96
N LYS A 134 -11.01 11.46 22.17
CA LYS A 134 -10.43 12.70 21.71
C LYS A 134 -11.16 13.87 22.36
N THR A 135 -10.48 14.61 23.22
CA THR A 135 -11.02 15.78 23.89
C THR A 135 -10.39 17.04 23.30
N LYS A 136 -11.22 17.97 22.85
CA LYS A 136 -10.74 19.26 22.35
C LYS A 136 -10.31 20.12 23.55
N LYS A 137 -9.08 20.63 23.51
CA LYS A 137 -8.55 21.58 24.51
C LYS A 137 -8.97 23.02 24.21
N GLU A 138 -8.75 23.93 25.16
CA GLU A 138 -9.04 25.36 25.01
C GLU A 138 -8.26 26.01 23.86
N ASP A 139 -7.02 25.59 23.62
CA ASP A 139 -6.18 26.05 22.49
C ASP A 139 -6.57 25.48 21.12
N SER A 140 -7.74 24.84 21.02
CA SER A 140 -8.24 24.13 19.84
C SER A 140 -7.43 22.90 19.40
N THR A 141 -6.40 22.50 20.13
CA THR A 141 -5.72 21.22 19.96
C THR A 141 -6.53 20.08 20.59
N TYR A 142 -6.08 18.84 20.39
CA TYR A 142 -6.76 17.67 20.93
C TYR A 142 -5.85 16.93 21.91
N ALA A 143 -6.41 16.55 23.07
CA ALA A 143 -5.85 15.52 23.93
C ALA A 143 -6.44 14.17 23.52
N TYR A 144 -5.59 13.17 23.50
CA TYR A 144 -5.99 11.77 23.37
C TYR A 144 -5.77 11.11 24.73
N ASP A 145 -6.72 10.31 25.16
CA ASP A 145 -6.49 9.50 26.32
C ASP A 145 -5.47 8.42 25.96
N GLY A 146 -4.41 8.32 26.74
CA GLY A 146 -3.31 7.37 26.51
C GLY A 146 -3.77 5.92 26.70
N PHE A 147 -4.49 5.39 25.74
CA PHE A 147 -5.19 4.10 25.85
C PHE A 147 -4.26 2.89 25.74
N GLY A 148 -3.03 3.07 25.28
CA GLY A 148 -2.00 2.02 25.25
C GLY A 148 -1.93 1.20 23.96
N PHE A 149 -2.86 1.39 23.01
CA PHE A 149 -2.85 0.70 21.72
C PHE A 149 -2.80 1.68 20.56
N ASP A 150 -1.96 1.36 19.58
CA ASP A 150 -2.02 1.99 18.26
C ASP A 150 -3.18 1.39 17.46
N ARG A 151 -3.72 2.15 16.52
CA ARG A 151 -4.51 1.64 15.39
C ARG A 151 -3.52 1.00 14.43
N GLY A 152 -3.17 -0.27 14.72
CA GLY A 152 -2.20 -1.01 13.93
C GLY A 152 -2.80 -1.44 12.60
N HIS A 153 -2.14 -1.11 11.51
CA HIS A 153 -2.54 -1.56 10.18
C HIS A 153 -2.23 -3.04 10.01
N LEU A 154 -3.15 -3.81 9.42
CA LEU A 154 -2.87 -5.17 8.95
C LEU A 154 -2.23 -5.13 7.54
N ALA A 155 -2.80 -4.37 6.61
CA ALA A 155 -2.17 -3.98 5.36
C ALA A 155 -1.63 -2.54 5.51
N PRO A 156 -0.29 -2.33 5.57
CA PRO A 156 0.29 -1.05 5.94
C PRO A 156 0.16 0.00 4.83
N SER A 157 -0.17 1.24 5.18
CA SER A 157 -0.34 2.34 4.22
C SER A 157 0.90 2.62 3.36
N ALA A 158 2.08 2.26 3.85
CA ALA A 158 3.33 2.42 3.10
C ALA A 158 3.41 1.55 1.84
N ASP A 159 2.65 0.45 1.77
CA ASP A 159 2.60 -0.45 0.62
C ASP A 159 1.71 0.10 -0.51
N PHE A 160 0.93 1.16 -0.23
CA PHE A 160 -0.01 1.78 -1.17
C PHE A 160 0.38 3.19 -1.61
N LYS A 161 1.61 3.64 -1.40
CA LYS A 161 2.09 4.99 -1.76
C LYS A 161 1.96 5.34 -3.25
N TRP A 162 1.72 4.39 -4.10
CA TRP A 162 1.54 4.55 -5.54
C TRP A 162 0.10 4.89 -5.96
N SER A 163 -0.88 4.75 -5.05
CA SER A 163 -2.30 5.01 -5.29
C SER A 163 -2.90 5.79 -4.12
N LYS A 164 -3.44 6.96 -4.40
CA LYS A 164 -4.14 7.78 -3.40
C LYS A 164 -5.36 7.04 -2.85
N LYS A 165 -6.08 6.32 -3.70
CA LYS A 165 -7.28 5.57 -3.33
C LYS A 165 -6.94 4.41 -2.41
N ALA A 166 -6.00 3.55 -2.81
CA ALA A 166 -5.58 2.40 -2.00
C ALA A 166 -4.97 2.83 -0.67
N LEU A 167 -4.14 3.89 -0.67
CA LEU A 167 -3.57 4.45 0.55
C LEU A 167 -4.67 4.96 1.49
N SER A 168 -5.67 5.69 1.00
CA SER A 168 -6.81 6.15 1.80
C SER A 168 -7.63 4.98 2.35
N GLU A 169 -7.91 3.94 1.56
CA GLU A 169 -8.64 2.75 2.00
C GLU A 169 -7.88 1.97 3.08
N SER A 170 -6.54 2.02 3.10
CA SER A 170 -5.76 1.37 4.16
C SER A 170 -6.02 1.93 5.56
N TYR A 171 -6.63 3.13 5.70
CA TYR A 171 -7.02 3.75 6.97
C TYR A 171 -8.44 3.40 7.44
N LEU A 172 -9.17 2.51 6.74
CA LEU A 172 -10.46 2.00 7.21
C LEU A 172 -10.28 1.21 8.51
N TYR A 173 -11.21 1.36 9.47
CA TYR A 173 -11.13 0.64 10.74
C TYR A 173 -11.22 -0.88 10.57
N SER A 174 -11.79 -1.38 9.49
CA SER A 174 -11.75 -2.80 9.13
C SER A 174 -10.32 -3.34 8.90
N ASN A 175 -9.37 -2.47 8.55
CA ASN A 175 -7.95 -2.80 8.41
C ASN A 175 -7.13 -2.51 9.70
N MET A 176 -7.79 -2.07 10.78
CA MET A 176 -7.13 -1.72 12.05
C MET A 176 -7.28 -2.83 13.08
N SER A 177 -6.24 -3.01 13.89
CA SER A 177 -6.25 -3.92 15.04
C SER A 177 -5.48 -3.29 16.22
N PRO A 178 -5.86 -3.57 17.48
CA PRO A 178 -5.20 -3.02 18.66
C PRO A 178 -3.78 -3.56 18.83
N GLN A 179 -2.78 -2.81 18.43
CA GLN A 179 -1.37 -3.18 18.56
C GLN A 179 -0.69 -2.32 19.63
N LEU A 180 0.10 -2.95 20.52
CA LEU A 180 0.97 -2.20 21.42
C LEU A 180 1.98 -1.37 20.60
N ALA A 181 2.24 -0.13 21.03
CA ALA A 181 3.13 0.79 20.31
C ALA A 181 4.54 0.22 20.09
N ASP A 182 5.09 -0.46 21.09
CA ASP A 182 6.40 -1.10 21.00
C ASP A 182 6.45 -2.27 20.02
N PHE A 183 5.33 -2.94 19.78
CA PHE A 183 5.19 -3.95 18.77
C PHE A 183 5.01 -3.33 17.37
N ASN A 184 3.98 -2.49 17.22
CA ASN A 184 3.59 -1.88 15.95
C ASN A 184 4.72 -1.05 15.33
N ARG A 185 5.31 -0.15 16.14
CA ARG A 185 6.40 0.75 15.70
C ARG A 185 7.79 0.10 15.79
N GLY A 186 7.87 -1.07 16.40
CA GLY A 186 9.08 -1.87 16.59
C GLY A 186 9.21 -2.97 15.57
N LYS A 187 9.21 -4.23 16.04
CA LYS A 187 9.50 -5.40 15.20
C LYS A 187 8.48 -5.69 14.12
N TRP A 188 7.20 -5.29 14.29
CA TRP A 188 6.21 -5.42 13.23
C TRP A 188 6.51 -4.48 12.07
N GLY A 189 6.80 -3.20 12.36
CA GLY A 189 7.23 -2.24 11.34
C GLY A 189 8.55 -2.61 10.68
N GLU A 190 9.53 -3.17 11.44
CA GLU A 190 10.79 -3.70 10.89
C GLU A 190 10.53 -4.85 9.90
N LEU A 191 9.59 -5.75 10.20
CA LEU A 191 9.20 -6.84 9.31
C LEU A 191 8.61 -6.32 8.00
N GLU A 192 7.73 -5.32 8.07
CA GLU A 192 7.16 -4.66 6.90
C GLU A 192 8.25 -3.98 6.04
N ASP A 193 9.22 -3.32 6.68
CA ASP A 193 10.35 -2.71 5.99
C ASP A 193 11.24 -3.72 5.27
N ILE A 194 11.40 -4.93 5.81
CA ILE A 194 12.13 -6.03 5.14
C ILE A 194 11.46 -6.39 3.82
N PHE A 195 10.14 -6.58 3.78
CA PHE A 195 9.44 -6.94 2.55
C PHE A 195 9.43 -5.80 1.54
N ARG A 196 9.27 -4.55 1.97
CA ARG A 196 9.46 -3.39 1.09
C ARG A 196 10.89 -3.32 0.54
N GLY A 197 11.89 -3.57 1.39
CA GLY A 197 13.30 -3.65 0.98
C GLY A 197 13.55 -4.77 -0.03
N TYR A 198 12.92 -5.93 0.16
CA TYR A 198 13.00 -7.04 -0.79
C TYR A 198 12.46 -6.62 -2.17
N ILE A 199 11.30 -5.98 -2.24
CA ILE A 199 10.73 -5.48 -3.50
C ILE A 199 11.64 -4.45 -4.18
N VAL A 200 12.27 -3.57 -3.42
CA VAL A 200 13.24 -2.60 -3.96
C VAL A 200 14.39 -3.27 -4.68
N MET A 201 14.84 -4.40 -4.14
CA MET A 201 15.96 -5.17 -4.70
C MET A 201 15.53 -6.12 -5.83
N ASN A 202 14.25 -6.50 -5.90
CA ASN A 202 13.67 -7.45 -6.84
C ASN A 202 12.47 -6.83 -7.57
N GLN A 203 12.72 -5.80 -8.39
CA GLN A 203 11.66 -4.99 -9.02
C GLN A 203 10.88 -5.72 -10.13
N ASN A 204 11.26 -6.92 -10.47
CA ASN A 204 10.57 -7.78 -11.46
C ASN A 204 9.51 -8.70 -10.83
N THR A 205 9.28 -8.59 -9.53
CA THR A 205 8.29 -9.39 -8.81
C THR A 205 7.33 -8.52 -8.00
N GLN A 206 6.29 -9.15 -7.47
CA GLN A 206 5.35 -8.61 -6.49
C GLN A 206 5.19 -9.60 -5.35
N LEU A 207 4.83 -9.11 -4.16
CA LEU A 207 4.61 -9.99 -3.01
C LEU A 207 3.13 -10.06 -2.69
N TYR A 208 2.62 -11.27 -2.54
CA TYR A 208 1.30 -11.53 -1.99
C TYR A 208 1.42 -11.66 -0.48
N VAL A 209 0.67 -10.86 0.25
CA VAL A 209 0.76 -10.77 1.70
C VAL A 209 -0.60 -10.98 2.31
N VAL A 210 -0.68 -11.86 3.32
CA VAL A 210 -1.85 -11.96 4.19
C VAL A 210 -1.40 -11.72 5.63
N SER A 211 -2.08 -10.82 6.32
CA SER A 211 -1.79 -10.48 7.72
C SER A 211 -3.06 -10.51 8.53
N GLY A 212 -2.96 -10.93 9.78
CA GLY A 212 -4.12 -10.93 10.68
C GLY A 212 -3.74 -11.16 12.13
N PRO A 213 -4.70 -10.95 13.05
CA PRO A 213 -4.58 -11.34 14.44
C PRO A 213 -4.91 -12.83 14.63
N LEU A 214 -4.36 -13.45 15.66
CA LEU A 214 -4.87 -14.74 16.15
C LEU A 214 -6.06 -14.45 17.08
N LEU A 215 -7.27 -14.70 16.58
CA LEU A 215 -8.53 -14.43 17.29
C LEU A 215 -9.05 -15.67 18.02
N ASN A 216 -9.56 -15.48 19.22
CA ASN A 216 -10.30 -16.49 19.99
C ASN A 216 -11.19 -15.84 21.05
N ASP A 217 -12.19 -16.56 21.55
CA ASP A 217 -13.21 -16.05 22.44
C ASP A 217 -12.69 -15.61 23.83
N SER A 218 -11.46 -15.97 24.20
CA SER A 218 -10.87 -15.64 25.50
C SER A 218 -10.06 -14.34 25.48
N LEU A 219 -10.02 -13.62 24.36
CA LEU A 219 -9.27 -12.36 24.24
C LEU A 219 -9.92 -11.27 25.08
N PRO A 220 -9.12 -10.45 25.77
CA PRO A 220 -9.63 -9.24 26.39
C PRO A 220 -10.12 -8.27 25.31
N VAL A 221 -11.05 -7.40 25.68
CA VAL A 221 -11.62 -6.40 24.78
C VAL A 221 -11.31 -4.99 25.28
N ILE A 222 -11.39 -4.04 24.36
CA ILE A 222 -11.38 -2.63 24.68
C ILE A 222 -12.76 -2.28 25.25
N GLU A 223 -12.84 -1.92 26.53
CA GLU A 223 -14.10 -1.67 27.25
C GLU A 223 -14.73 -0.31 26.98
N ARG A 224 -14.16 0.49 26.09
CA ARG A 224 -14.72 1.79 25.72
C ARG A 224 -15.37 1.74 24.34
N GLY A 225 -16.13 2.76 24.01
CA GLY A 225 -16.90 2.79 22.77
C GLY A 225 -18.10 1.85 22.77
N VAL A 226 -18.71 1.69 21.62
CA VAL A 226 -19.88 0.81 21.42
C VAL A 226 -19.40 -0.60 21.03
N ASN A 227 -18.41 -0.68 20.17
CA ASN A 227 -17.86 -1.92 19.66
C ASN A 227 -16.79 -2.43 20.64
N LYS A 228 -16.85 -3.70 20.96
CA LYS A 228 -15.93 -4.34 21.90
C LYS A 228 -14.75 -4.97 21.16
N VAL A 229 -13.85 -4.12 20.67
CA VAL A 229 -12.71 -4.58 19.86
C VAL A 229 -11.82 -5.49 20.69
N SER A 230 -11.62 -6.72 20.23
CA SER A 230 -10.74 -7.69 20.90
C SER A 230 -9.27 -7.26 20.80
N ILE A 231 -8.49 -7.52 21.85
CA ILE A 231 -7.06 -7.23 21.92
C ILE A 231 -6.28 -8.52 21.65
N PRO A 232 -5.73 -8.70 20.42
CA PRO A 232 -5.01 -9.91 20.06
C PRO A 232 -3.71 -10.07 20.85
N LYS A 233 -3.38 -11.30 21.23
CA LYS A 233 -2.10 -11.64 21.85
C LYS A 233 -1.00 -11.86 20.84
N TYR A 234 -1.34 -12.25 19.61
CA TYR A 234 -0.41 -12.56 18.52
C TYR A 234 -0.95 -12.06 17.20
N TYR A 235 -0.04 -11.76 16.28
CA TYR A 235 -0.33 -11.46 14.89
C TYR A 235 0.46 -12.39 13.98
N PHE A 236 -0.15 -12.76 12.87
CA PHE A 236 0.52 -13.51 11.81
C PHE A 236 0.73 -12.65 10.56
N LYS A 237 1.72 -13.03 9.78
CA LYS A 237 1.94 -12.52 8.43
C LYS A 237 2.50 -13.66 7.58
N VAL A 238 1.87 -13.94 6.44
CA VAL A 238 2.38 -14.85 5.40
C VAL A 238 2.67 -14.06 4.14
N VAL A 239 3.77 -14.42 3.46
CA VAL A 239 4.25 -13.71 2.27
C VAL A 239 4.72 -14.71 1.24
N ILE A 240 4.28 -14.53 -0.01
CA ILE A 240 4.72 -15.32 -1.17
C ILE A 240 5.25 -14.41 -2.28
N ASP A 241 6.39 -14.83 -2.85
CA ASP A 241 6.93 -14.36 -4.13
C ASP A 241 6.82 -15.50 -5.15
N LEU A 242 5.80 -15.46 -5.99
CA LEU A 242 5.58 -16.50 -7.02
C LEU A 242 6.65 -16.49 -8.10
N THR A 243 7.20 -15.33 -8.43
CA THR A 243 8.21 -15.18 -9.49
C THR A 243 9.51 -15.92 -9.10
N ASN A 244 9.92 -15.76 -7.86
CA ASN A 244 11.13 -16.40 -7.33
C ASN A 244 10.85 -17.68 -6.54
N GLN A 245 9.59 -18.12 -6.46
CA GLN A 245 9.10 -19.28 -5.73
C GLN A 245 9.60 -19.32 -4.28
N LYS A 246 9.37 -18.24 -3.55
CA LYS A 246 9.72 -18.07 -2.14
C LYS A 246 8.47 -17.81 -1.31
N ALA A 247 8.46 -18.40 -0.11
CA ALA A 247 7.40 -18.18 0.85
C ALA A 247 7.96 -18.13 2.28
N ILE A 248 7.23 -17.46 3.19
CA ILE A 248 7.59 -17.37 4.60
C ILE A 248 6.37 -16.98 5.43
N GLY A 249 6.28 -17.53 6.62
CA GLY A 249 5.32 -17.19 7.64
C GLY A 249 5.98 -16.55 8.87
N PHE A 250 5.18 -15.81 9.64
CA PHE A 250 5.55 -15.24 10.94
C PHE A 250 4.36 -15.31 11.89
N ILE A 251 4.62 -15.65 13.16
CA ILE A 251 3.69 -15.41 14.27
C ILE A 251 4.46 -14.66 15.35
N MET A 252 3.96 -13.47 15.69
CA MET A 252 4.66 -12.55 16.58
C MET A 252 3.75 -12.08 17.72
N PRO A 253 4.26 -12.04 18.98
CA PRO A 253 3.47 -11.59 20.12
C PRO A 253 3.25 -10.09 20.08
N ASN A 254 2.04 -9.64 20.46
CA ASN A 254 1.67 -8.23 20.58
C ASN A 254 2.30 -7.62 21.85
N LYS A 255 3.62 -7.46 21.85
CA LYS A 255 4.39 -6.86 22.93
C LYS A 255 5.75 -6.39 22.42
N LYS A 256 6.49 -5.66 23.25
CA LYS A 256 7.91 -5.35 22.94
C LYS A 256 8.69 -6.64 22.68
N ILE A 257 9.39 -6.69 21.55
CA ILE A 257 10.19 -7.83 21.11
C ILE A 257 11.66 -7.43 21.05
N GLU A 258 12.51 -8.16 21.78
CA GLU A 258 13.95 -7.95 21.81
C GLU A 258 14.72 -8.96 20.96
N TYR A 259 14.08 -10.05 20.59
CA TYR A 259 14.66 -11.09 19.73
C TYR A 259 14.71 -10.66 18.25
N PRO A 260 15.65 -11.21 17.45
CA PRO A 260 15.71 -10.96 16.02
C PRO A 260 14.48 -11.52 15.32
N LEU A 261 14.07 -10.90 14.21
CA LEU A 261 12.90 -11.35 13.41
C LEU A 261 13.01 -12.80 12.92
N SER A 262 14.24 -13.26 12.66
CA SER A 262 14.48 -14.66 12.28
C SER A 262 14.02 -15.69 13.31
N SER A 263 13.83 -15.29 14.57
CA SER A 263 13.30 -16.17 15.61
C SER A 263 11.78 -16.40 15.52
N PHE A 264 11.08 -15.64 14.68
CA PHE A 264 9.66 -15.72 14.46
C PHE A 264 9.30 -16.20 13.05
N ALA A 265 10.33 -16.46 12.23
CA ALA A 265 10.16 -17.00 10.89
C ALA A 265 9.80 -18.47 10.97
N ILE A 266 8.68 -18.83 10.40
CA ILE A 266 8.11 -20.18 10.35
C ILE A 266 7.60 -20.46 8.93
N SER A 267 7.17 -21.66 8.67
CA SER A 267 6.52 -22.03 7.42
C SER A 267 5.07 -21.53 7.36
N ILE A 268 4.47 -21.46 6.17
CA ILE A 268 3.04 -21.13 6.03
C ILE A 268 2.21 -22.23 6.70
N ASN A 269 2.55 -23.52 6.53
CA ASN A 269 1.87 -24.64 7.20
C ASN A 269 1.79 -24.45 8.73
N GLU A 270 2.87 -23.97 9.36
CA GLU A 270 2.83 -23.68 10.81
C GLU A 270 1.90 -22.50 11.15
N VAL A 271 1.75 -21.52 10.24
CA VAL A 271 0.76 -20.46 10.42
C VAL A 271 -0.65 -20.99 10.24
N GLU A 272 -0.89 -21.87 9.28
CA GLU A 272 -2.18 -22.56 9.05
C GLU A 272 -2.59 -23.41 10.24
N GLU A 273 -1.68 -24.18 10.78
CA GLU A 273 -1.93 -24.97 12.01
C GLU A 273 -2.36 -24.07 13.18
N ALA A 274 -1.73 -22.90 13.32
CA ALA A 274 -2.03 -21.97 14.41
C ALA A 274 -3.30 -21.16 14.21
N THR A 275 -3.71 -20.89 12.97
CA THR A 275 -4.85 -20.03 12.64
C THR A 275 -6.10 -20.80 12.21
N GLY A 276 -5.93 -22.01 11.70
CA GLY A 276 -6.99 -22.78 11.03
C GLY A 276 -7.38 -22.18 9.67
N ILE A 277 -6.59 -21.30 9.11
CA ILE A 277 -6.82 -20.64 7.82
C ILE A 277 -5.98 -21.37 6.76
N ASP A 278 -6.60 -21.74 5.66
CA ASP A 278 -5.98 -22.34 4.48
C ASP A 278 -5.63 -21.19 3.50
N PHE A 279 -4.32 -20.93 3.30
CA PHE A 279 -3.80 -19.85 2.49
C PHE A 279 -3.48 -20.32 1.08
N PHE A 280 -3.71 -19.47 0.08
CA PHE A 280 -3.28 -19.67 -1.31
C PHE A 280 -3.75 -20.96 -1.98
N TYR A 281 -4.81 -21.57 -1.49
CA TYR A 281 -5.39 -22.87 -1.85
C TYR A 281 -5.79 -23.03 -3.34
N LEU A 282 -5.66 -22.01 -4.17
CA LEU A 282 -5.87 -22.07 -5.62
C LEU A 282 -4.56 -22.19 -6.41
N LEU A 283 -3.42 -22.29 -5.74
CA LEU A 283 -2.17 -22.66 -6.38
C LEU A 283 -2.24 -24.13 -6.85
N ASP A 284 -1.36 -24.49 -7.76
CA ASP A 284 -1.11 -25.90 -8.07
C ASP A 284 -0.58 -26.62 -6.84
N ASP A 285 -1.14 -27.81 -6.51
CA ASP A 285 -0.86 -28.56 -5.28
C ASP A 285 0.65 -28.78 -5.04
N GLU A 286 1.43 -29.06 -6.09
CA GLU A 286 2.87 -29.27 -5.98
C GLU A 286 3.61 -27.97 -5.64
N LEU A 287 3.17 -26.86 -6.23
CA LEU A 287 3.72 -25.54 -5.98
C LEU A 287 3.34 -25.04 -4.58
N GLU A 288 2.10 -25.22 -4.17
CA GLU A 288 1.57 -24.86 -2.86
C GLU A 288 2.36 -25.59 -1.76
N GLU A 289 2.43 -26.93 -1.80
CA GLU A 289 3.18 -27.73 -0.83
C GLU A 289 4.65 -27.31 -0.75
N LYS A 290 5.29 -27.06 -1.91
CA LYS A 290 6.67 -26.58 -1.96
C LYS A 290 6.86 -25.23 -1.29
N LEU A 291 5.93 -24.29 -1.47
CA LEU A 291 6.01 -22.93 -0.93
C LEU A 291 5.73 -22.93 0.57
N GLU A 292 4.70 -23.63 0.99
CA GLU A 292 4.22 -23.63 2.38
C GLU A 292 5.18 -24.24 3.39
N HIS A 293 6.10 -25.11 2.94
CA HIS A 293 7.15 -25.68 3.78
C HIS A 293 8.36 -24.75 3.97
N GLN A 294 8.44 -23.61 3.26
CA GLN A 294 9.60 -22.73 3.34
C GLN A 294 9.54 -21.81 4.56
N ASN A 295 10.70 -21.63 5.21
CA ASN A 295 10.86 -20.72 6.34
C ASN A 295 12.23 -20.01 6.36
N ASN A 296 12.93 -19.94 5.23
CA ASN A 296 14.28 -19.39 5.17
C ASN A 296 14.28 -17.86 5.21
N TYR A 297 14.35 -17.27 6.39
CA TYR A 297 14.40 -15.83 6.61
C TYR A 297 15.51 -15.10 5.82
N LYS A 298 16.66 -15.75 5.60
CA LYS A 298 17.80 -15.13 4.90
C LYS A 298 17.50 -14.79 3.43
N ASP A 299 16.57 -15.50 2.82
CA ASP A 299 16.17 -15.25 1.42
C ASP A 299 15.43 -13.92 1.25
N TRP A 300 14.92 -13.34 2.33
CA TRP A 300 14.13 -12.12 2.35
C TRP A 300 14.93 -10.88 2.76
N VAL A 301 16.05 -11.09 3.47
CA VAL A 301 16.89 -9.99 3.94
C VAL A 301 17.88 -9.58 2.86
N PRO A 302 17.83 -8.34 2.37
CA PRO A 302 18.76 -7.85 1.37
C PRO A 302 20.21 -7.92 1.86
N GLU A 303 21.14 -8.32 1.00
CA GLU A 303 22.58 -8.25 1.31
C GLU A 303 23.00 -6.80 1.60
N LYS A 304 23.77 -6.58 2.65
CA LYS A 304 24.21 -5.24 3.09
C LYS A 304 24.82 -4.39 1.97
N GLN A 305 25.55 -5.00 1.04
CA GLN A 305 26.17 -4.27 -0.10
C GLN A 305 25.11 -3.76 -1.11
N LYS A 306 24.07 -4.54 -1.41
CA LYS A 306 22.97 -4.12 -2.28
C LYS A 306 22.14 -3.01 -1.63
N MET A 307 21.95 -3.08 -0.32
CA MET A 307 21.27 -2.03 0.45
C MET A 307 22.05 -0.71 0.42
N MET A 308 23.38 -0.73 0.57
CA MET A 308 24.19 0.48 0.49
C MET A 308 24.11 1.18 -0.88
N LEU A 309 24.19 0.42 -1.97
CA LEU A 309 24.08 0.98 -3.32
C LEU A 309 22.73 1.65 -3.57
N HIS A 310 21.62 1.04 -3.15
CA HIS A 310 20.28 1.64 -3.25
C HIS A 310 20.10 2.86 -2.34
N HIS A 311 20.78 2.87 -1.22
CA HIS A 311 20.77 3.99 -0.26
C HIS A 311 21.31 5.30 -0.87
N PHE A 312 22.34 5.20 -1.72
CA PHE A 312 22.90 6.34 -2.44
C PHE A 312 22.01 6.85 -3.58
N ILE A 313 21.16 5.99 -4.13
CA ILE A 313 20.33 6.30 -5.30
C ILE A 313 18.94 6.83 -4.90
N ASN A 314 18.40 6.46 -3.74
CA ASN A 314 17.05 6.85 -3.36
C ASN A 314 16.93 7.33 -1.90
N PRO A 315 16.76 8.67 -1.67
CA PRO A 315 16.69 9.27 -0.33
C PRO A 315 15.53 8.76 0.53
N ILE A 316 14.50 8.16 -0.06
CA ILE A 316 13.29 7.69 0.64
C ILE A 316 13.63 6.55 1.61
N TYR A 317 14.61 5.71 1.27
CA TYR A 317 15.03 4.58 2.10
C TYR A 317 16.03 4.93 3.20
N ARG A 318 16.57 6.14 3.21
CA ARG A 318 17.48 6.61 4.28
C ARG A 318 16.88 6.54 5.67
N LYS A 319 15.56 6.62 5.80
CA LYS A 319 14.87 6.57 7.12
C LYS A 319 14.51 5.17 7.57
N ALA A 320 14.36 4.20 6.66
CA ALA A 320 13.89 2.86 7.00
C ALA A 320 14.99 1.95 7.59
N PHE A 321 16.24 2.14 7.18
CA PHE A 321 17.31 1.18 7.49
C PHE A 321 18.49 1.71 8.32
N ILE A 322 18.58 3.02 8.64
CA ILE A 322 19.78 3.62 9.26
C ILE A 322 19.60 4.00 10.74
N ILE A 323 18.39 4.06 11.25
CA ILE A 323 18.22 4.43 12.65
C ILE A 323 17.94 3.15 13.45
N PRO A 324 18.94 2.59 14.17
CA PRO A 324 18.61 1.76 15.30
C PRO A 324 17.79 2.64 16.23
N TYR A 325 16.54 2.26 16.47
CA TYR A 325 15.70 2.88 17.49
C TYR A 325 16.50 2.91 18.79
N LYS A 326 16.91 4.09 19.23
CA LYS A 326 17.31 4.32 20.60
C LYS A 326 16.02 4.62 21.38
N PRO A 327 15.66 3.82 22.37
CA PRO A 327 14.61 4.22 23.31
C PRO A 327 14.99 5.60 23.87
N LYS A 328 14.06 6.52 23.90
CA LYS A 328 14.19 7.69 24.77
C LYS A 328 13.96 7.19 26.19
N ASP A 329 14.98 7.40 27.02
CA ASP A 329 14.90 7.25 28.46
C ASP A 329 13.74 8.08 29.03
#